data_d4b6a7e395a3ab161df7e03f4085cfd3
#
_entry.id   d4b6a7e395a3ab161df7e03f4085cfd3
#
_cell.length_a   1.000
_cell.length_b   1.000
_cell.length_c   1.000
_cell.angle_alpha   90.00
_cell.angle_beta   90.00
_cell.angle_gamma   90.00
#
_symmetry.space_group_name_H-M   'P 1'
#
loop_
_entity.id
_entity.type
_entity.pdbx_description
1 polymer ?
#
loop_
_entity_poly.entity_id
_entity_poly.type
_entity_poly.pdbx_seq_one_letter_code
_entity_poly.pdbx_strand_id
1 'polypeptide(L)'
;MRQQSSLARHLASAAVAAIFAVGLCGCQTTSDVTGSLMPKAEASPDADPRRTVEVSGERYRANPKDADAALAYGQALRAAGQRSQAAAVLEQASIAHPGNKALLAAFGRALADNGNFQAAFDVLTRAHTPDNPDWRILSVQGTVLDQLGRHDEARDYYASALRIVPDEPSVLSNLGLSYVLSRDLPKAEETLRKAYASGRADARVRQNLGLVVGLQGRFAEAESIVKADLPPDQAAANVAYLKQMLSRKDNPRSGSGRVPVASLNAPD
;
A
#
# COMPACT_ATOMS: atom_id res chain seq x y z
N MET A 1 -9.84 -6.01 -36.39
CA MET A 1 -8.52 -5.88 -35.80
C MET A 1 -8.51 -4.85 -34.65
N ARG A 2 -9.47 -4.89 -33.70
CA ARG A 2 -9.55 -3.91 -32.56
C ARG A 2 -9.65 -4.56 -31.17
N GLN A 3 -9.54 -5.88 -31.04
CA GLN A 3 -9.65 -6.58 -29.73
C GLN A 3 -8.33 -6.99 -29.09
N GLN A 4 -7.19 -6.87 -29.77
CA GLN A 4 -5.88 -7.24 -29.18
C GLN A 4 -5.22 -6.17 -28.31
N SER A 5 -5.72 -4.93 -28.32
CA SER A 5 -5.10 -3.84 -27.56
C SER A 5 -5.55 -3.76 -26.07
N SER A 6 -6.68 -4.37 -25.71
CA SER A 6 -7.19 -4.31 -24.32
C SER A 6 -6.52 -5.37 -23.42
N LEU A 7 -6.27 -6.57 -23.92
CA LEU A 7 -5.61 -7.64 -23.16
C LEU A 7 -4.15 -7.27 -22.76
N ALA A 8 -3.44 -6.57 -23.64
CA ALA A 8 -2.08 -6.13 -23.36
C ALA A 8 -2.01 -5.05 -22.27
N ARG A 9 -3.08 -4.25 -22.11
CA ARG A 9 -3.17 -3.21 -21.06
C ARG A 9 -3.39 -3.81 -19.67
N HIS A 10 -4.21 -4.84 -19.54
CA HIS A 10 -4.49 -5.49 -18.26
C HIS A 10 -3.33 -6.33 -17.74
N LEU A 11 -2.55 -6.95 -18.63
CA LEU A 11 -1.38 -7.76 -18.22
C LEU A 11 -0.21 -6.89 -17.72
N ALA A 12 -0.10 -5.64 -18.16
CA ALA A 12 0.96 -4.74 -17.73
C ALA A 12 0.69 -4.13 -16.33
N SER A 13 -0.57 -3.94 -15.95
CA SER A 13 -0.93 -3.48 -14.61
C SER A 13 -0.73 -4.56 -13.55
N ALA A 14 -0.99 -5.83 -13.90
CA ALA A 14 -0.76 -6.97 -13.01
C ALA A 14 0.73 -7.18 -12.67
N ALA A 15 1.65 -6.85 -13.60
CA ALA A 15 3.09 -7.03 -13.37
C ALA A 15 3.68 -6.03 -12.36
N VAL A 16 3.17 -4.79 -12.33
CA VAL A 16 3.60 -3.79 -11.33
C VAL A 16 3.05 -4.12 -9.95
N ALA A 17 1.81 -4.60 -9.85
CA ALA A 17 1.23 -5.07 -8.60
C ALA A 17 1.98 -6.29 -8.03
N ALA A 18 2.49 -7.20 -8.88
CA ALA A 18 3.24 -8.37 -8.45
C ALA A 18 4.63 -8.01 -7.86
N ILE A 19 5.26 -6.92 -8.31
CA ILE A 19 6.55 -6.46 -7.76
C ILE A 19 6.37 -6.00 -6.30
N PHE A 20 5.21 -5.46 -5.93
CA PHE A 20 4.89 -5.11 -4.56
C PHE A 20 4.62 -6.32 -3.63
N ALA A 21 4.22 -7.47 -4.19
CA ALA A 21 3.85 -8.63 -3.39
C ALA A 21 5.01 -9.58 -3.06
N VAL A 22 6.11 -9.57 -3.80
CA VAL A 22 7.19 -10.57 -3.68
C VAL A 22 8.42 -10.06 -2.92
N GLY A 23 8.52 -8.76 -2.66
CA GLY A 23 9.63 -8.16 -1.89
C GLY A 23 9.57 -8.40 -0.37
N LEU A 24 8.64 -9.24 0.14
CA LEU A 24 8.32 -9.34 1.56
C LEU A 24 8.46 -10.76 2.13
N CYS A 25 9.39 -11.55 1.65
CA CYS A 25 9.78 -12.78 2.34
C CYS A 25 10.96 -12.51 3.29
N GLY A 26 10.74 -11.58 4.21
CA GLY A 26 11.57 -11.34 5.37
C GLY A 26 10.64 -10.85 6.45
N CYS A 27 10.38 -11.65 7.44
CA CYS A 27 9.55 -11.46 8.61
C CYS A 27 9.12 -10.03 8.91
N GLN A 28 7.79 -9.86 9.00
CA GLN A 28 7.05 -8.76 9.62
C GLN A 28 6.70 -7.57 8.74
N THR A 29 5.38 -7.41 8.69
CA THR A 29 4.58 -6.27 8.26
C THR A 29 4.38 -6.08 6.77
N THR A 30 3.59 -6.97 6.16
CA THR A 30 2.73 -6.61 5.02
C THR A 30 1.58 -5.76 5.51
N SER A 31 1.86 -4.68 6.19
CA SER A 31 0.85 -3.71 6.58
C SER A 31 1.16 -2.41 5.87
N ASP A 32 0.14 -1.95 5.20
CA ASP A 32 -0.02 -0.62 4.65
C ASP A 32 0.51 -0.37 3.23
N VAL A 33 -0.20 -0.95 2.25
CA VAL A 33 -0.35 -0.30 0.95
C VAL A 33 -1.09 1.05 1.09
N THR A 34 -1.92 1.19 2.12
CA THR A 34 -2.50 2.46 2.55
C THR A 34 -1.64 3.01 3.66
N GLY A 35 -0.77 3.94 3.35
CA GLY A 35 0.13 4.57 4.29
C GLY A 35 -0.49 4.79 5.67
N SER A 36 0.22 4.34 6.70
CA SER A 36 -0.18 4.49 8.09
C SER A 36 -0.51 5.95 8.40
N LEU A 37 -1.79 6.27 8.51
CA LEU A 37 -2.31 7.61 8.67
C LEU A 37 -2.58 7.95 10.13
N MET A 38 -1.92 7.24 11.02
CA MET A 38 -1.91 7.68 12.40
C MET A 38 -0.58 8.39 12.67
N PRO A 39 -0.57 9.55 13.38
CA PRO A 39 0.62 9.91 14.11
C PRO A 39 0.93 8.66 14.91
N LYS A 40 2.12 8.12 14.75
CA LYS A 40 2.66 7.06 15.60
C LYS A 40 2.49 7.58 17.03
N ALA A 41 1.35 7.26 17.68
CA ALA A 41 1.38 7.11 19.10
C ALA A 41 2.53 6.13 19.28
N GLU A 42 3.56 6.54 20.00
CA GLU A 42 4.75 5.75 20.25
C GLU A 42 4.26 4.39 20.76
N ALA A 43 4.01 3.48 19.82
CA ALA A 43 3.76 2.10 20.12
C ALA A 43 5.07 1.64 20.73
N SER A 44 5.06 1.39 22.02
CA SER A 44 6.19 0.77 22.71
C SER A 44 6.66 -0.39 21.85
N PRO A 45 7.98 -0.55 21.58
CA PRO A 45 8.51 -1.53 20.64
C PRO A 45 8.09 -2.98 20.93
N ASP A 46 7.45 -3.25 22.09
CA ASP A 46 7.08 -4.55 22.61
C ASP A 46 5.57 -4.88 22.57
N ALA A 47 4.73 -4.07 21.94
CA ALA A 47 3.30 -4.40 21.85
C ALA A 47 3.07 -5.49 20.80
N ASP A 48 3.00 -6.75 21.23
CA ASP A 48 2.58 -7.88 20.38
C ASP A 48 1.22 -7.54 19.74
N PRO A 49 1.13 -7.49 18.39
CA PRO A 49 -0.11 -7.18 17.68
C PRO A 49 -1.26 -8.11 18.08
N ARG A 50 -0.97 -9.35 18.43
CA ARG A 50 -1.95 -10.34 18.92
C ARG A 50 -2.56 -9.91 20.24
N ARG A 51 -1.72 -9.47 21.17
CA ARG A 51 -2.17 -8.98 22.48
C ARG A 51 -3.03 -7.73 22.34
N THR A 52 -2.66 -6.83 21.42
CA THR A 52 -3.45 -5.64 21.14
C THR A 52 -4.84 -6.01 20.59
N VAL A 53 -4.93 -6.99 19.70
CA VAL A 53 -6.22 -7.52 19.19
C VAL A 53 -7.04 -8.14 20.32
N GLU A 54 -6.42 -8.93 21.20
CA GLU A 54 -7.11 -9.58 22.33
C GLU A 54 -7.72 -8.54 23.27
N VAL A 55 -6.91 -7.60 23.79
CA VAL A 55 -7.35 -6.58 24.74
C VAL A 55 -8.44 -5.67 24.16
N SER A 56 -8.24 -5.19 22.91
CA SER A 56 -9.24 -4.36 22.25
C SER A 56 -10.52 -5.15 21.92
N GLY A 57 -10.38 -6.43 21.58
CA GLY A 57 -11.50 -7.34 21.34
C GLY A 57 -12.33 -7.63 22.60
N GLU A 58 -11.70 -7.79 23.77
CA GLU A 58 -12.40 -7.94 25.04
C GLU A 58 -13.22 -6.69 25.38
N ARG A 59 -12.63 -5.50 25.21
CA ARG A 59 -13.33 -4.23 25.42
C ARG A 59 -14.53 -4.08 24.48
N TYR A 60 -14.36 -4.42 23.20
CA TYR A 60 -15.46 -4.39 22.24
C TYR A 60 -16.56 -5.39 22.58
N ARG A 61 -16.24 -6.62 22.98
CA ARG A 61 -17.23 -7.63 23.39
C ARG A 61 -18.01 -7.22 24.65
N ALA A 62 -17.35 -6.53 25.57
CA ALA A 62 -18.00 -6.01 26.78
C ALA A 62 -19.03 -4.90 26.45
N ASN A 63 -18.79 -4.09 25.44
CA ASN A 63 -19.72 -3.06 24.98
C ASN A 63 -19.69 -2.89 23.45
N PRO A 64 -20.38 -3.74 22.68
CA PRO A 64 -20.35 -3.70 21.21
C PRO A 64 -20.96 -2.43 20.60
N LYS A 65 -21.68 -1.63 21.40
CA LYS A 65 -22.25 -0.36 20.96
C LYS A 65 -21.34 0.84 21.19
N ASP A 66 -20.21 0.65 21.87
CA ASP A 66 -19.20 1.69 22.09
C ASP A 66 -18.42 1.93 20.79
N ALA A 67 -18.58 3.12 20.22
CA ALA A 67 -17.91 3.52 18.99
C ALA A 67 -16.37 3.50 19.10
N ASP A 68 -15.83 3.91 20.26
CA ASP A 68 -14.39 3.97 20.48
C ASP A 68 -13.80 2.55 20.66
N ALA A 69 -14.52 1.66 21.35
CA ALA A 69 -14.13 0.26 21.47
C ALA A 69 -14.11 -0.45 20.11
N ALA A 70 -15.15 -0.22 19.28
CA ALA A 70 -15.21 -0.77 17.93
C ALA A 70 -14.11 -0.20 17.04
N LEU A 71 -13.81 1.10 17.12
CA LEU A 71 -12.75 1.75 16.38
C LEU A 71 -11.38 1.18 16.76
N ALA A 72 -11.08 1.07 18.06
CA ALA A 72 -9.82 0.53 18.55
C ALA A 72 -9.64 -0.94 18.13
N TYR A 73 -10.68 -1.76 18.24
CA TYR A 73 -10.63 -3.16 17.83
C TYR A 73 -10.44 -3.32 16.33
N GLY A 74 -11.20 -2.56 15.51
CA GLY A 74 -11.04 -2.57 14.06
C GLY A 74 -9.64 -2.13 13.61
N GLN A 75 -9.05 -1.14 14.27
CA GLN A 75 -7.67 -0.72 14.00
C GLN A 75 -6.64 -1.80 14.39
N ALA A 76 -6.82 -2.46 15.54
CA ALA A 76 -5.96 -3.55 15.97
C ALA A 76 -6.03 -4.75 15.00
N LEU A 77 -7.23 -5.11 14.54
CA LEU A 77 -7.43 -6.16 13.54
C LEU A 77 -6.73 -5.82 12.22
N ARG A 78 -6.83 -4.56 11.75
CA ARG A 78 -6.12 -4.10 10.55
C ARG A 78 -4.60 -4.23 10.72
N ALA A 79 -4.06 -3.76 11.84
CA ALA A 79 -2.64 -3.84 12.14
C ALA A 79 -2.13 -5.30 12.23
N ALA A 80 -2.98 -6.23 12.67
CA ALA A 80 -2.71 -7.66 12.69
C ALA A 80 -2.95 -8.38 11.35
N GLY A 81 -3.32 -7.65 10.28
CA GLY A 81 -3.61 -8.22 8.96
C GLY A 81 -4.93 -8.98 8.86
N GLN A 82 -5.79 -8.91 9.88
CA GLN A 82 -7.10 -9.57 9.93
C GLN A 82 -8.15 -8.71 9.19
N ARG A 83 -7.93 -8.49 7.89
CA ARG A 83 -8.60 -7.49 7.06
C ARG A 83 -10.12 -7.64 7.00
N SER A 84 -10.59 -8.88 6.76
CA SER A 84 -12.03 -9.16 6.64
C SER A 84 -12.76 -8.96 7.98
N GLN A 85 -12.13 -9.33 9.11
CA GLN A 85 -12.72 -9.11 10.43
C GLN A 85 -12.75 -7.62 10.77
N ALA A 86 -11.68 -6.88 10.45
CA ALA A 86 -11.64 -5.43 10.62
C ALA A 86 -12.76 -4.74 9.85
N ALA A 87 -12.97 -5.11 8.58
CA ALA A 87 -14.05 -4.56 7.77
C ALA A 87 -15.43 -4.86 8.39
N ALA A 88 -15.69 -6.10 8.83
CA ALA A 88 -16.98 -6.49 9.42
C ALA A 88 -17.28 -5.74 10.75
N VAL A 89 -16.29 -5.62 11.64
CA VAL A 89 -16.48 -4.89 12.92
C VAL A 89 -16.74 -3.42 12.67
N LEU A 90 -15.98 -2.79 11.78
CA LEU A 90 -16.10 -1.36 11.48
C LEU A 90 -17.37 -1.06 10.66
N GLU A 91 -17.84 -1.96 9.81
CA GLU A 91 -19.11 -1.88 9.12
C GLU A 91 -20.26 -1.82 10.13
N GLN A 92 -20.32 -2.81 11.03
CA GLN A 92 -21.37 -2.88 12.05
C GLN A 92 -21.37 -1.62 12.94
N ALA A 93 -20.21 -1.15 13.35
CA ALA A 93 -20.08 0.08 14.13
C ALA A 93 -20.50 1.32 13.34
N SER A 94 -20.17 1.41 12.04
CA SER A 94 -20.56 2.55 11.20
C SER A 94 -22.06 2.60 10.91
N ILE A 95 -22.74 1.45 10.90
CA ILE A 95 -24.21 1.37 10.82
C ILE A 95 -24.84 1.87 12.11
N ALA A 96 -24.28 1.48 13.26
CA ALA A 96 -24.79 1.95 14.57
C ALA A 96 -24.51 3.43 14.82
N HIS A 97 -23.46 3.99 14.19
CA HIS A 97 -23.03 5.39 14.37
C HIS A 97 -22.79 6.09 13.02
N PRO A 98 -23.83 6.31 12.18
CA PRO A 98 -23.67 6.72 10.79
C PRO A 98 -23.02 8.10 10.58
N GLY A 99 -23.04 8.96 11.61
CA GLY A 99 -22.39 10.28 11.61
C GLY A 99 -20.96 10.28 12.14
N ASN A 100 -20.44 9.15 12.63
CA ASN A 100 -19.11 9.09 13.21
C ASN A 100 -18.03 9.02 12.12
N LYS A 101 -17.39 10.16 11.85
CA LYS A 101 -16.39 10.30 10.79
C LYS A 101 -15.15 9.45 11.03
N ALA A 102 -14.76 9.24 12.28
CA ALA A 102 -13.60 8.40 12.61
C ALA A 102 -13.88 6.93 12.28
N LEU A 103 -15.08 6.42 12.59
CA LEU A 103 -15.51 5.08 12.19
C LEU A 103 -15.59 4.93 10.68
N LEU A 104 -16.21 5.91 9.98
CA LEU A 104 -16.26 5.89 8.51
C LEU A 104 -14.87 5.89 7.89
N ALA A 105 -13.95 6.71 8.40
CA ALA A 105 -12.56 6.72 7.92
C ALA A 105 -11.84 5.39 8.16
N ALA A 106 -12.04 4.77 9.32
CA ALA A 106 -11.47 3.47 9.65
C ALA A 106 -12.08 2.35 8.80
N PHE A 107 -13.41 2.37 8.60
CA PHE A 107 -14.11 1.40 7.75
C PHE A 107 -13.68 1.51 6.29
N GLY A 108 -13.59 2.73 5.74
CA GLY A 108 -13.10 2.93 4.39
C GLY A 108 -11.67 2.40 4.17
N ARG A 109 -10.78 2.58 5.16
CA ARG A 109 -9.44 1.99 5.12
C ARG A 109 -9.48 0.46 5.19
N ALA A 110 -10.33 -0.12 6.05
CA ALA A 110 -10.47 -1.57 6.14
C ALA A 110 -11.01 -2.19 4.84
N LEU A 111 -11.94 -1.52 4.18
CA LEU A 111 -12.43 -1.91 2.85
C LEU A 111 -11.32 -1.87 1.81
N ALA A 112 -10.50 -0.82 1.81
CA ALA A 112 -9.35 -0.70 0.90
C ALA A 112 -8.32 -1.82 1.13
N ASP A 113 -7.98 -2.11 2.39
CA ASP A 113 -7.08 -3.22 2.76
C ASP A 113 -7.62 -4.59 2.32
N ASN A 114 -8.95 -4.72 2.29
CA ASN A 114 -9.65 -5.95 1.86
C ASN A 114 -9.89 -6.01 0.33
N GLY A 115 -9.42 -5.01 -0.43
CA GLY A 115 -9.56 -4.95 -1.89
C GLY A 115 -10.90 -4.42 -2.40
N ASN A 116 -11.79 -3.98 -1.51
CA ASN A 116 -13.12 -3.46 -1.86
C ASN A 116 -13.02 -1.96 -2.20
N PHE A 117 -12.27 -1.62 -3.24
CA PHE A 117 -11.84 -0.24 -3.53
C PHE A 117 -12.99 0.72 -3.81
N GLN A 118 -13.99 0.33 -4.61
CA GLN A 118 -15.11 1.23 -4.89
C GLN A 118 -15.90 1.54 -3.61
N ALA A 119 -16.24 0.54 -2.81
CA ALA A 119 -16.92 0.74 -1.53
C ALA A 119 -16.07 1.57 -0.55
N ALA A 120 -14.74 1.37 -0.55
CA ALA A 120 -13.82 2.18 0.24
C ALA A 120 -13.92 3.67 -0.14
N PHE A 121 -13.89 3.98 -1.44
CA PHE A 121 -14.00 5.35 -1.93
C PHE A 121 -15.32 6.01 -1.50
N ASP A 122 -16.43 5.29 -1.66
CA ASP A 122 -17.78 5.80 -1.32
C ASP A 122 -17.91 6.07 0.19
N VAL A 123 -17.37 5.20 1.03
CA VAL A 123 -17.37 5.38 2.50
C VAL A 123 -16.45 6.53 2.91
N LEU A 124 -15.24 6.62 2.33
CA LEU A 124 -14.28 7.69 2.65
C LEU A 124 -14.82 9.07 2.26
N THR A 125 -15.61 9.17 1.19
CA THR A 125 -16.25 10.43 0.78
C THR A 125 -17.19 10.98 1.86
N ARG A 126 -17.78 10.11 2.68
CA ARG A 126 -18.65 10.47 3.80
C ARG A 126 -17.88 10.77 5.10
N ALA A 127 -16.60 10.41 5.16
CA ALA A 127 -15.78 10.52 6.37
C ALA A 127 -15.23 11.94 6.63
N HIS A 128 -15.33 12.84 5.66
CA HIS A 128 -14.95 14.25 5.79
C HIS A 128 -15.96 15.15 5.05
N THR A 129 -15.81 16.47 5.19
CA THR A 129 -16.64 17.45 4.47
C THR A 129 -15.74 18.40 3.67
N PRO A 130 -16.25 19.02 2.61
CA PRO A 130 -15.48 20.04 1.85
C PRO A 130 -14.99 21.19 2.73
N ASP A 131 -15.77 21.58 3.75
CA ASP A 131 -15.44 22.68 4.67
C ASP A 131 -14.41 22.29 5.74
N ASN A 132 -14.26 20.97 5.98
CA ASN A 132 -13.28 20.44 6.93
C ASN A 132 -12.64 19.17 6.34
N PRO A 133 -11.77 19.34 5.34
CA PRO A 133 -11.10 18.22 4.69
C PRO A 133 -9.99 17.65 5.59
N ASP A 134 -9.91 16.33 5.65
CA ASP A 134 -8.79 15.63 6.30
C ASP A 134 -7.82 15.13 5.21
N TRP A 135 -6.61 15.67 5.22
CA TRP A 135 -5.57 15.30 4.25
C TRP A 135 -5.25 13.81 4.23
N ARG A 136 -5.40 13.15 5.40
CA ARG A 136 -5.19 11.71 5.51
C ARG A 136 -6.25 10.93 4.74
N ILE A 137 -7.51 11.37 4.84
CA ILE A 137 -8.61 10.73 4.10
C ILE A 137 -8.43 10.99 2.62
N LEU A 138 -8.11 12.22 2.22
CA LEU A 138 -7.82 12.55 0.83
C LEU A 138 -6.68 11.70 0.25
N SER A 139 -5.61 11.49 1.01
CA SER A 139 -4.50 10.63 0.59
C SER A 139 -4.94 9.17 0.38
N VAL A 140 -5.78 8.62 1.26
CA VAL A 140 -6.32 7.26 1.09
C VAL A 140 -7.27 7.18 -0.10
N GLN A 141 -8.11 8.19 -0.33
CA GLN A 141 -8.97 8.26 -1.52
C GLN A 141 -8.13 8.23 -2.80
N GLY A 142 -7.03 8.99 -2.84
CA GLY A 142 -6.07 8.91 -3.94
C GLY A 142 -5.52 7.49 -4.14
N THR A 143 -5.08 6.84 -3.07
CA THR A 143 -4.58 5.46 -3.14
C THR A 143 -5.65 4.49 -3.66
N VAL A 144 -6.88 4.63 -3.21
CA VAL A 144 -8.01 3.80 -3.66
C VAL A 144 -8.31 4.03 -5.14
N LEU A 145 -8.27 5.27 -5.61
CA LEU A 145 -8.44 5.62 -7.03
C LEU A 145 -7.32 5.03 -7.90
N ASP A 146 -6.07 5.04 -7.41
CA ASP A 146 -4.96 4.38 -8.10
C ASP A 146 -5.21 2.87 -8.26
N GLN A 147 -5.75 2.19 -7.24
CA GLN A 147 -6.13 0.77 -7.34
C GLN A 147 -7.29 0.51 -8.32
N LEU A 148 -8.16 1.50 -8.52
CA LEU A 148 -9.22 1.48 -9.54
C LEU A 148 -8.72 1.85 -10.95
N GLY A 149 -7.42 2.17 -11.12
CA GLY A 149 -6.83 2.60 -12.38
C GLY A 149 -7.15 4.06 -12.77
N ARG A 150 -7.71 4.84 -11.84
CA ARG A 150 -8.12 6.24 -12.04
C ARG A 150 -7.00 7.18 -11.59
N HIS A 151 -5.83 7.04 -12.21
CA HIS A 151 -4.59 7.68 -11.75
C HIS A 151 -4.62 9.21 -11.81
N ASP A 152 -5.28 9.81 -12.81
CA ASP A 152 -5.38 11.26 -12.91
C ASP A 152 -6.20 11.83 -11.74
N GLU A 153 -7.34 11.23 -11.45
CA GLU A 153 -8.16 11.62 -10.31
C GLU A 153 -7.44 11.37 -8.96
N ALA A 154 -6.69 10.27 -8.83
CA ALA A 154 -5.88 10.03 -7.65
C ALA A 154 -4.91 11.18 -7.36
N ARG A 155 -4.26 11.70 -8.40
CA ARG A 155 -3.33 12.84 -8.29
C ARG A 155 -4.01 14.13 -7.83
N ASP A 156 -5.26 14.37 -8.23
CA ASP A 156 -6.05 15.52 -7.75
C ASP A 156 -6.31 15.43 -6.24
N TYR A 157 -6.58 14.22 -5.74
CA TYR A 157 -6.74 13.97 -4.30
C TYR A 157 -5.43 14.16 -3.54
N TYR A 158 -4.30 13.66 -4.05
CA TYR A 158 -3.00 13.91 -3.45
C TYR A 158 -2.62 15.39 -3.46
N ALA A 159 -2.88 16.09 -4.56
CA ALA A 159 -2.67 17.53 -4.63
C ALA A 159 -3.51 18.28 -3.60
N SER A 160 -4.76 17.85 -3.40
CA SER A 160 -5.64 18.40 -2.37
C SER A 160 -5.09 18.16 -0.95
N ALA A 161 -4.59 16.96 -0.68
CA ALA A 161 -3.94 16.64 0.59
C ALA A 161 -2.70 17.52 0.84
N LEU A 162 -1.86 17.70 -0.19
CA LEU A 162 -0.64 18.52 -0.11
C LEU A 162 -0.92 20.02 0.01
N ARG A 163 -2.11 20.51 -0.38
CA ARG A 163 -2.52 21.90 -0.08
C ARG A 163 -2.77 22.10 1.42
N ILE A 164 -3.22 21.05 2.12
CA ILE A 164 -3.47 21.12 3.58
C ILE A 164 -2.17 20.93 4.36
N VAL A 165 -1.36 19.96 3.97
CA VAL A 165 -0.07 19.66 4.63
C VAL A 165 1.02 19.61 3.54
N PRO A 166 1.65 20.74 3.23
CA PRO A 166 2.73 20.81 2.25
C PRO A 166 3.89 19.90 2.65
N ASP A 167 4.51 19.28 1.64
CA ASP A 167 5.70 18.44 1.79
C ASP A 167 5.56 17.25 2.76
N GLU A 168 4.31 16.78 2.95
CA GLU A 168 4.06 15.57 3.75
C GLU A 168 4.64 14.33 3.03
N PRO A 169 5.67 13.65 3.62
CA PRO A 169 6.39 12.59 2.92
C PRO A 169 5.51 11.41 2.51
N SER A 170 4.53 11.07 3.34
CA SER A 170 3.62 9.96 3.06
C SER A 170 2.72 10.23 1.85
N VAL A 171 2.23 11.46 1.70
CA VAL A 171 1.41 11.87 0.55
C VAL A 171 2.25 11.97 -0.72
N LEU A 172 3.44 12.59 -0.62
CA LEU A 172 4.40 12.65 -1.74
C LEU A 172 4.83 11.25 -2.19
N SER A 173 5.01 10.32 -1.25
CA SER A 173 5.33 8.93 -1.57
C SER A 173 4.21 8.25 -2.36
N ASN A 174 2.96 8.42 -1.94
CA ASN A 174 1.79 7.89 -2.65
C ASN A 174 1.65 8.53 -4.05
N LEU A 175 1.82 9.85 -4.15
CA LEU A 175 1.82 10.56 -5.43
C LEU A 175 2.93 10.06 -6.37
N GLY A 176 4.13 9.84 -5.84
CA GLY A 176 5.24 9.26 -6.60
C GLY A 176 4.90 7.87 -7.15
N LEU A 177 4.28 7.01 -6.33
CA LEU A 177 3.81 5.70 -6.79
C LEU A 177 2.69 5.79 -7.83
N SER A 178 1.78 6.78 -7.72
CA SER A 178 0.76 7.05 -8.74
C SER A 178 1.39 7.35 -10.10
N TYR A 179 2.50 8.12 -10.14
CA TYR A 179 3.27 8.33 -11.36
C TYR A 179 3.94 7.04 -11.87
N VAL A 180 4.42 6.15 -10.99
CA VAL A 180 4.92 4.83 -11.41
C VAL A 180 3.83 4.01 -12.12
N LEU A 181 2.61 3.98 -11.57
CA LEU A 181 1.47 3.28 -12.16
C LEU A 181 1.11 3.83 -13.54
N SER A 182 1.28 5.14 -13.75
CA SER A 182 1.11 5.81 -15.05
C SER A 182 2.36 5.74 -15.94
N ARG A 183 3.45 5.09 -15.49
CA ARG A 183 4.73 4.97 -16.18
C ARG A 183 5.48 6.29 -16.41
N ASP A 184 5.17 7.32 -15.65
CA ASP A 184 5.89 8.59 -15.64
C ASP A 184 7.01 8.52 -14.59
N LEU A 185 8.05 7.73 -14.89
CA LEU A 185 9.16 7.51 -13.95
C LEU A 185 9.95 8.78 -13.61
N PRO A 186 10.13 9.76 -14.55
CA PRO A 186 10.78 11.03 -14.20
C PRO A 186 10.03 11.81 -13.11
N LYS A 187 8.70 11.97 -13.24
CA LYS A 187 7.90 12.65 -12.21
C LYS A 187 7.79 11.84 -10.92
N ALA A 188 7.74 10.52 -11.02
CA ALA A 188 7.79 9.64 -9.85
C ALA A 188 9.06 9.90 -9.02
N GLU A 189 10.22 9.94 -9.69
CA GLU A 189 11.49 10.19 -9.03
C GLU A 189 11.56 11.60 -8.41
N GLU A 190 11.21 12.64 -9.18
CA GLU A 190 11.18 14.02 -8.68
C GLU A 190 10.35 14.13 -7.41
N THR A 191 9.14 13.56 -7.41
CA THR A 191 8.22 13.59 -6.28
C THR A 191 8.77 12.83 -5.08
N LEU A 192 9.36 11.65 -5.29
CA LEU A 192 9.95 10.84 -4.22
C LEU A 192 11.23 11.47 -3.66
N ARG A 193 12.04 12.15 -4.48
CA ARG A 193 13.18 12.92 -3.99
C ARG A 193 12.74 14.08 -3.11
N LYS A 194 11.64 14.74 -3.45
CA LYS A 194 11.04 15.78 -2.60
C LYS A 194 10.60 15.19 -1.25
N ALA A 195 9.94 14.02 -1.25
CA ALA A 195 9.60 13.32 -0.02
C ALA A 195 10.85 12.98 0.81
N TYR A 196 11.90 12.47 0.15
CA TYR A 196 13.15 12.08 0.79
C TYR A 196 13.89 13.27 1.41
N ALA A 197 13.92 14.43 0.74
CA ALA A 197 14.57 15.64 1.18
C ALA A 197 13.88 16.33 2.36
N SER A 198 12.67 15.95 2.74
CA SER A 198 11.90 16.57 3.83
C SER A 198 12.51 16.37 5.23
N GLY A 199 13.53 15.53 5.38
CA GLY A 199 14.13 15.16 6.67
C GLY A 199 13.25 14.26 7.56
N ARG A 200 12.02 13.97 7.12
CA ARG A 200 11.04 13.10 7.80
C ARG A 200 10.76 11.81 7.02
N ALA A 201 11.60 11.51 6.01
CA ALA A 201 11.45 10.31 5.18
C ALA A 201 11.66 9.04 6.01
N ASP A 202 10.68 8.17 6.00
CA ASP A 202 10.75 6.83 6.58
C ASP A 202 11.38 5.81 5.60
N ALA A 203 11.53 4.57 6.05
CA ALA A 203 12.06 3.48 5.24
C ALA A 203 11.25 3.26 3.94
N ARG A 204 9.93 3.45 3.99
CA ARG A 204 9.04 3.29 2.85
C ARG A 204 9.32 4.31 1.75
N VAL A 205 9.53 5.58 2.10
CA VAL A 205 9.91 6.63 1.13
C VAL A 205 11.22 6.25 0.43
N ARG A 206 12.23 5.78 1.20
CA ARG A 206 13.52 5.36 0.65
C ARG A 206 13.39 4.13 -0.26
N GLN A 207 12.60 3.14 0.15
CA GLN A 207 12.34 1.94 -0.67
C GLN A 207 11.62 2.29 -1.97
N ASN A 208 10.61 3.18 -1.93
CA ASN A 208 9.91 3.64 -3.12
C ASN A 208 10.82 4.44 -4.05
N LEU A 209 11.69 5.29 -3.50
CA LEU A 209 12.68 6.00 -4.31
C LEU A 209 13.69 5.02 -4.94
N GLY A 210 14.20 4.06 -4.16
CA GLY A 210 15.09 3.01 -4.66
C GLY A 210 14.43 2.18 -5.78
N LEU A 211 13.14 1.84 -5.63
CA LEU A 211 12.38 1.15 -6.66
C LEU A 211 12.35 1.97 -7.97
N VAL A 212 11.98 3.26 -7.89
CA VAL A 212 11.85 4.12 -9.08
C VAL A 212 13.20 4.33 -9.78
N VAL A 213 14.26 4.56 -9.02
CA VAL A 213 15.63 4.68 -9.54
C VAL A 213 16.08 3.39 -10.21
N GLY A 214 15.76 2.23 -9.59
CA GLY A 214 16.05 0.92 -10.16
C GLY A 214 15.23 0.61 -11.42
N LEU A 215 13.96 1.02 -11.49
CA LEU A 215 13.12 0.90 -12.70
C LEU A 215 13.68 1.69 -13.89
N GLN A 216 14.46 2.72 -13.63
CA GLN A 216 15.18 3.50 -14.64
C GLN A 216 16.57 2.90 -15.00
N GLY A 217 16.91 1.72 -14.45
CA GLY A 217 18.17 1.04 -14.72
C GLY A 217 19.37 1.50 -13.89
N ARG A 218 19.19 2.44 -12.96
CA ARG A 218 20.25 2.97 -12.08
C ARG A 218 20.40 2.10 -10.82
N PHE A 219 20.80 0.84 -11.04
CA PHE A 219 20.80 -0.20 -9.99
C PHE A 219 21.74 0.10 -8.82
N ALA A 220 22.94 0.61 -9.09
CA ALA A 220 23.91 0.95 -8.03
C ALA A 220 23.39 2.07 -7.11
N GLU A 221 22.75 3.08 -7.70
CA GLU A 221 22.12 4.15 -6.92
C GLU A 221 20.93 3.64 -6.11
N ALA A 222 20.07 2.81 -6.72
CA ALA A 222 18.94 2.17 -6.03
C ALA A 222 19.41 1.38 -4.79
N GLU A 223 20.47 0.59 -4.94
CA GLU A 223 21.07 -0.17 -3.85
C GLU A 223 21.59 0.75 -2.72
N SER A 224 22.27 1.83 -3.09
CA SER A 224 22.77 2.81 -2.12
C SER A 224 21.65 3.46 -1.30
N ILE A 225 20.51 3.76 -1.95
CA ILE A 225 19.36 4.37 -1.28
C ILE A 225 18.75 3.40 -0.26
N VAL A 226 18.53 2.14 -0.62
CA VAL A 226 17.83 1.18 0.26
C VAL A 226 18.74 0.59 1.35
N LYS A 227 20.07 0.65 1.20
CA LYS A 227 21.05 0.26 2.24
C LYS A 227 20.91 1.04 3.55
N ALA A 228 20.27 2.20 3.54
CA ALA A 228 19.99 2.94 4.77
C ALA A 228 19.05 2.21 5.72
N ASP A 229 18.23 1.27 5.21
CA ASP A 229 17.19 0.57 5.98
C ASP A 229 17.35 -0.95 5.97
N LEU A 230 18.14 -1.48 5.06
CA LEU A 230 18.29 -2.91 4.85
C LEU A 230 19.75 -3.35 5.05
N PRO A 231 19.98 -4.56 5.57
CA PRO A 231 21.27 -5.18 5.52
C PRO A 231 21.83 -5.21 4.08
N PRO A 232 23.14 -5.05 3.88
CA PRO A 232 23.74 -4.94 2.55
C PRO A 232 23.42 -6.08 1.59
N ASP A 233 23.36 -7.31 2.10
CA ASP A 233 22.98 -8.51 1.35
C ASP A 233 21.53 -8.48 0.88
N GLN A 234 20.60 -8.01 1.72
CA GLN A 234 19.19 -7.86 1.36
C GLN A 234 18.98 -6.73 0.36
N ALA A 235 19.66 -5.60 0.53
CA ALA A 235 19.61 -4.50 -0.43
C ALA A 235 20.09 -4.95 -1.82
N ALA A 236 21.24 -5.66 -1.88
CA ALA A 236 21.76 -6.21 -3.11
C ALA A 236 20.81 -7.25 -3.75
N ALA A 237 20.21 -8.14 -2.95
CA ALA A 237 19.26 -9.15 -3.42
C ALA A 237 18.00 -8.51 -4.02
N ASN A 238 17.44 -7.48 -3.37
CA ASN A 238 16.27 -6.77 -3.87
C ASN A 238 16.55 -6.10 -5.23
N VAL A 239 17.68 -5.45 -5.37
CA VAL A 239 18.09 -4.80 -6.62
C VAL A 239 18.39 -5.82 -7.72
N ALA A 240 19.06 -6.94 -7.39
CA ALA A 240 19.32 -8.02 -8.34
C ALA A 240 18.01 -8.65 -8.86
N TYR A 241 17.04 -8.84 -7.97
CA TYR A 241 15.70 -9.32 -8.35
C TYR A 241 14.99 -8.34 -9.31
N LEU A 242 15.02 -7.04 -9.01
CA LEU A 242 14.45 -6.01 -9.88
C LEU A 242 15.12 -6.02 -11.26
N LYS A 243 16.46 -6.10 -11.32
CA LYS A 243 17.23 -6.20 -12.56
C LYS A 243 16.83 -7.43 -13.36
N GLN A 244 16.68 -8.59 -12.71
CA GLN A 244 16.25 -9.83 -13.37
C GLN A 244 14.82 -9.69 -13.93
N MET A 245 13.90 -9.08 -13.22
CA MET A 245 12.53 -8.86 -13.69
C MET A 245 12.47 -7.96 -14.92
N LEU A 246 13.29 -6.91 -14.96
CA LEU A 246 13.38 -6.01 -16.11
C LEU A 246 13.97 -6.71 -17.33
N SER A 247 15.05 -7.49 -17.16
CA SER A 247 15.71 -8.23 -18.27
C SER A 247 14.81 -9.32 -18.87
N ARG A 248 13.95 -9.97 -18.08
CA ARG A 248 12.94 -10.93 -18.57
C ARG A 248 11.89 -10.28 -19.46
N LYS A 249 11.52 -9.05 -19.16
CA LYS A 249 10.53 -8.30 -19.93
C LYS A 249 11.07 -7.92 -21.32
N ASP A 250 12.35 -7.63 -21.41
CA ASP A 250 13.01 -7.26 -22.67
C ASP A 250 13.31 -8.48 -23.57
N ASN A 251 13.27 -9.72 -23.01
CA ASN A 251 13.50 -10.96 -23.76
C ASN A 251 12.37 -12.00 -23.54
N PRO A 252 11.19 -11.81 -24.16
CA PRO A 252 10.04 -12.69 -23.97
C PRO A 252 10.25 -14.11 -24.58
N ARG A 253 11.33 -14.36 -25.31
CA ARG A 253 11.61 -15.66 -25.96
C ARG A 253 12.33 -16.68 -25.08
N SER A 254 12.83 -16.32 -23.91
CA SER A 254 13.56 -17.24 -23.04
C SER A 254 12.69 -18.03 -22.04
N GLY A 255 11.36 -17.88 -22.09
CA GLY A 255 10.41 -18.48 -21.14
C GLY A 255 9.86 -19.87 -21.51
N SER A 256 10.30 -20.53 -22.59
CA SER A 256 9.87 -21.90 -22.94
C SER A 256 10.84 -22.98 -22.46
N GLY A 257 11.38 -22.85 -21.25
CA GLY A 257 12.07 -23.93 -20.57
C GLY A 257 11.04 -24.98 -20.14
N ARG A 258 10.90 -26.09 -20.93
CA ARG A 258 10.21 -27.30 -20.51
C ARG A 258 10.72 -27.70 -19.12
N VAL A 259 9.81 -27.74 -18.16
CA VAL A 259 10.03 -28.47 -16.91
C VAL A 259 10.19 -29.95 -17.30
N PRO A 260 11.30 -30.60 -16.98
CA PRO A 260 11.38 -32.04 -17.19
C PRO A 260 10.41 -32.71 -16.22
N VAL A 261 9.36 -33.31 -16.75
CA VAL A 261 8.52 -34.23 -16.00
C VAL A 261 9.38 -35.47 -15.77
N ALA A 262 9.92 -35.58 -14.55
CA ALA A 262 10.53 -36.81 -14.10
C ALA A 262 9.45 -37.89 -14.06
N SER A 263 9.54 -38.85 -14.93
CA SER A 263 8.74 -40.07 -14.95
C SER A 263 8.97 -40.84 -13.65
N LEU A 264 7.99 -40.84 -12.78
CA LEU A 264 7.89 -41.78 -11.67
C LEU A 264 7.43 -43.12 -12.25
N ASN A 265 8.37 -43.95 -12.69
CA ASN A 265 8.16 -45.37 -12.80
C ASN A 265 8.37 -45.97 -11.41
N ALA A 266 7.31 -46.48 -10.81
CA ALA A 266 7.35 -47.44 -9.73
C ALA A 266 7.57 -48.83 -10.30
N PRO A 267 8.46 -49.67 -9.79
CA PRO A 267 8.45 -51.11 -10.02
C PRO A 267 7.59 -51.84 -9.00
N ASP A 268 6.87 -52.84 -9.44
CA ASP A 268 6.24 -53.99 -8.82
C ASP A 268 6.12 -54.09 -7.31
#